data_6ec9df7a90313a477b93294315cbc2a9
#
_entry.id   6ec9df7a90313a477b93294315cbc2a9
#
_cell.length_a   1.000
_cell.length_b   1.000
_cell.length_c   1.000
_cell.angle_alpha   90.00
_cell.angle_beta   90.00
_cell.angle_gamma   90.00
#
_symmetry.space_group_name_H-M   'P 1'
#
loop_
_entity.id
_entity.type
_entity.pdbx_description
1 polymer ?
#
loop_
_entity_poly.entity_id
_entity_poly.type
_entity_poly.pdbx_seq_one_letter_code
_entity_poly.pdbx_strand_id
1 'polypeptide(L)'
;GCVATGVSSDKGSAVTGVYVLDFSQEKPVSTYKISGDSVLDCKYLTSDTAVLVGSQASYIVKKGEKNYKTVSYEDKTLSNYCFNTDTSTYTMALSRSGDGRSVALISYNSNGEAQYTINTEHKADSLSVYKGTVAILDGNVVYGYNQNGDLLYSTNSGTGSKKIVLASDYTAYILSVNQI
;
A
#
# COMPACT_ATOMS: atom_id res chain seq x y z
N GLY A 1 -11.80 15.10 -8.39
CA GLY A 1 -12.64 14.14 -7.68
C GLY A 1 -11.97 13.62 -6.43
N CYS A 2 -12.69 12.91 -5.59
CA CYS A 2 -12.15 12.21 -4.44
C CYS A 2 -12.84 10.85 -4.25
N VAL A 3 -12.24 9.98 -3.45
CA VAL A 3 -12.86 8.75 -2.94
C VAL A 3 -13.14 8.97 -1.46
N ALA A 4 -14.38 8.72 -1.05
CA ALA A 4 -14.79 8.68 0.35
C ALA A 4 -15.17 7.26 0.74
N THR A 5 -14.83 6.85 1.95
CA THR A 5 -15.21 5.55 2.50
C THR A 5 -16.00 5.74 3.78
N GLY A 6 -16.97 4.87 4.02
CA GLY A 6 -17.75 4.84 5.26
C GLY A 6 -17.99 3.40 5.67
N VAL A 7 -17.97 3.12 6.97
CA VAL A 7 -18.22 1.78 7.50
C VAL A 7 -19.62 1.73 8.06
N SER A 8 -20.36 0.67 7.70
CA SER A 8 -21.69 0.35 8.23
C SER A 8 -21.73 -1.13 8.65
N SER A 9 -22.78 -1.53 9.35
CA SER A 9 -23.02 -2.94 9.66
C SER A 9 -24.23 -3.44 8.87
N ASP A 10 -24.08 -4.56 8.19
CA ASP A 10 -25.20 -5.29 7.58
C ASP A 10 -25.23 -6.71 8.15
N LYS A 11 -26.35 -7.04 8.82
CA LYS A 11 -26.57 -8.35 9.48
C LYS A 11 -25.43 -8.81 10.39
N GLY A 12 -24.80 -7.84 11.10
CA GLY A 12 -23.69 -8.11 12.02
C GLY A 12 -22.30 -8.19 11.36
N SER A 13 -22.20 -8.02 10.05
CA SER A 13 -20.92 -7.94 9.33
C SER A 13 -20.56 -6.50 8.98
N ALA A 14 -19.29 -6.15 9.09
CA ALA A 14 -18.81 -4.85 8.65
C ALA A 14 -18.86 -4.75 7.11
N VAL A 15 -19.39 -3.64 6.62
CA VAL A 15 -19.45 -3.32 5.20
C VAL A 15 -18.83 -1.94 4.99
N THR A 16 -17.83 -1.86 4.14
CA THR A 16 -17.24 -0.58 3.72
C THR A 16 -17.96 -0.09 2.46
N GLY A 17 -18.67 1.03 2.58
CA GLY A 17 -19.20 1.78 1.45
C GLY A 17 -18.08 2.63 0.84
N VAL A 18 -17.93 2.60 -0.48
CA VAL A 18 -16.94 3.38 -1.23
C VAL A 18 -17.67 4.27 -2.21
N TYR A 19 -17.41 5.56 -2.16
CA TYR A 19 -18.06 6.58 -2.98
C TYR A 19 -17.00 7.32 -3.79
N VAL A 20 -17.10 7.22 -5.11
CA VAL A 20 -16.29 8.03 -6.03
C VAL A 20 -17.04 9.31 -6.32
N LEU A 21 -16.45 10.42 -5.92
CA LEU A 21 -17.07 11.75 -6.01
C LEU A 21 -16.42 12.58 -7.11
N ASP A 22 -17.24 13.27 -7.88
CA ASP A 22 -16.82 14.33 -8.78
C ASP A 22 -17.47 15.62 -8.31
N PHE A 23 -16.68 16.63 -7.95
CA PHE A 23 -17.20 17.90 -7.39
C PHE A 23 -18.03 18.71 -8.38
N SER A 24 -18.07 18.34 -9.66
CA SER A 24 -18.98 18.90 -10.65
C SER A 24 -20.37 18.25 -10.65
N GLN A 25 -20.60 17.22 -9.81
CA GLN A 25 -21.85 16.47 -9.75
C GLN A 25 -22.40 16.41 -8.32
N GLU A 26 -23.72 16.42 -8.18
CA GLU A 26 -24.39 16.35 -6.87
C GLU A 26 -24.40 14.94 -6.27
N LYS A 27 -24.22 13.92 -7.10
CA LYS A 27 -24.26 12.51 -6.67
C LYS A 27 -22.93 11.82 -6.95
N PRO A 28 -22.58 10.77 -6.17
CA PRO A 28 -21.43 9.93 -6.48
C PRO A 28 -21.47 9.38 -7.91
N VAL A 29 -20.34 9.44 -8.61
CA VAL A 29 -20.20 8.89 -9.98
C VAL A 29 -20.21 7.37 -9.95
N SER A 30 -19.69 6.81 -8.88
CA SER A 30 -19.69 5.36 -8.62
C SER A 30 -19.84 5.09 -7.14
N THR A 31 -20.50 3.97 -6.81
CA THR A 31 -20.67 3.52 -5.43
C THR A 31 -20.42 2.02 -5.39
N TYR A 32 -19.59 1.58 -4.44
CA TYR A 32 -19.27 0.16 -4.23
C TYR A 32 -19.50 -0.23 -2.78
N LYS A 33 -19.70 -1.53 -2.56
CA LYS A 33 -19.77 -2.14 -1.23
C LYS A 33 -18.73 -3.24 -1.13
N ILE A 34 -17.84 -3.13 -0.15
CA ILE A 34 -16.84 -4.14 0.18
C ILE A 34 -17.28 -4.80 1.47
N SER A 35 -17.57 -6.10 1.40
CA SER A 35 -18.05 -6.88 2.54
C SER A 35 -16.93 -7.77 3.06
N GLY A 36 -16.80 -7.87 4.38
CA GLY A 36 -15.86 -8.77 5.04
C GLY A 36 -14.41 -8.26 5.11
N ASP A 37 -14.15 -7.04 4.65
CA ASP A 37 -12.85 -6.41 4.76
C ASP A 37 -12.97 -4.95 5.23
N SER A 38 -11.92 -4.46 5.91
CA SER A 38 -11.79 -3.08 6.35
C SER A 38 -10.82 -2.34 5.44
N VAL A 39 -11.29 -1.28 4.79
CA VAL A 39 -10.43 -0.40 3.99
C VAL A 39 -9.62 0.50 4.92
N LEU A 40 -8.31 0.44 4.81
CA LEU A 40 -7.34 1.15 5.65
C LEU A 40 -6.95 2.49 5.02
N ASP A 41 -6.83 2.53 3.69
CA ASP A 41 -6.37 3.71 2.95
C ASP A 41 -6.85 3.66 1.50
N CYS A 42 -6.86 4.82 0.82
CA CYS A 42 -7.19 4.90 -0.59
C CYS A 42 -6.39 6.02 -1.29
N LYS A 43 -6.00 5.77 -2.52
CA LYS A 43 -5.24 6.74 -3.33
C LYS A 43 -5.61 6.63 -4.81
N TYR A 44 -5.83 7.78 -5.46
CA TYR A 44 -5.83 7.85 -6.92
C TYR A 44 -4.41 7.63 -7.44
N LEU A 45 -4.24 6.63 -8.30
CA LEU A 45 -2.99 6.38 -9.01
C LEU A 45 -3.00 6.98 -10.41
N THR A 46 -4.19 7.13 -11.00
CA THR A 46 -4.40 7.83 -12.27
C THR A 46 -5.57 8.82 -12.12
N SER A 47 -5.90 9.55 -13.16
CA SER A 47 -7.02 10.51 -13.15
C SER A 47 -8.39 9.87 -12.93
N ASP A 48 -8.54 8.59 -13.21
CA ASP A 48 -9.79 7.83 -13.18
C ASP A 48 -9.77 6.58 -12.31
N THR A 49 -8.60 6.15 -11.87
CA THR A 49 -8.42 4.88 -11.15
C THR A 49 -7.86 5.12 -9.76
N ALA A 50 -8.58 4.67 -8.75
CA ALA A 50 -8.13 4.66 -7.36
C ALA A 50 -7.90 3.23 -6.88
N VAL A 51 -6.91 3.07 -6.01
CA VAL A 51 -6.64 1.82 -5.28
C VAL A 51 -7.00 2.03 -3.82
N LEU A 52 -7.75 1.08 -3.29
CA LEU A 52 -8.08 0.99 -1.87
C LEU A 52 -7.28 -0.18 -1.29
N VAL A 53 -6.63 0.06 -0.17
CA VAL A 53 -5.91 -0.97 0.57
C VAL A 53 -6.80 -1.43 1.71
N GLY A 54 -7.21 -2.69 1.67
CA GLY A 54 -7.92 -3.36 2.75
C GLY A 54 -6.99 -4.20 3.61
N SER A 55 -7.54 -4.78 4.68
CA SER A 55 -6.78 -5.67 5.57
C SER A 55 -6.49 -7.04 4.95
N GLN A 56 -7.31 -7.50 3.99
CA GLN A 56 -7.24 -8.83 3.37
C GLN A 56 -7.02 -8.79 1.85
N ALA A 57 -7.31 -7.64 1.21
CA ALA A 57 -7.18 -7.46 -0.23
C ALA A 57 -6.98 -5.99 -0.57
N SER A 58 -6.47 -5.70 -1.76
CA SER A 58 -6.61 -4.38 -2.36
C SER A 58 -7.71 -4.38 -3.43
N TYR A 59 -8.34 -3.23 -3.60
CA TYR A 59 -9.49 -3.05 -4.49
C TYR A 59 -9.21 -1.91 -5.45
N ILE A 60 -9.45 -2.18 -6.73
CA ILE A 60 -9.24 -1.19 -7.79
C ILE A 60 -10.60 -0.72 -8.26
N VAL A 61 -10.87 0.56 -8.10
CA VAL A 61 -12.10 1.21 -8.50
C VAL A 61 -11.83 2.22 -9.60
N LYS A 62 -12.67 2.23 -10.63
CA LYS A 62 -12.56 3.17 -11.74
C LYS A 62 -13.78 4.06 -11.81
N LYS A 63 -13.54 5.32 -12.07
CA LYS A 63 -14.58 6.32 -12.23
C LYS A 63 -15.57 5.89 -13.34
N GLY A 64 -16.86 5.84 -13.01
CA GLY A 64 -17.92 5.46 -13.94
C GLY A 64 -18.14 3.96 -14.12
N GLU A 65 -17.27 3.10 -13.59
CA GLU A 65 -17.49 1.65 -13.61
C GLU A 65 -18.39 1.21 -12.44
N LYS A 66 -19.12 0.10 -12.66
CA LYS A 66 -20.06 -0.47 -11.66
C LYS A 66 -19.39 -1.51 -10.77
N ASN A 67 -18.31 -2.13 -11.23
CA ASN A 67 -17.60 -3.20 -10.55
C ASN A 67 -16.19 -2.75 -10.19
N TYR A 68 -15.65 -3.31 -9.11
CA TYR A 68 -14.24 -3.17 -8.74
C TYR A 68 -13.51 -4.48 -8.98
N LYS A 69 -12.18 -4.40 -9.17
CA LYS A 69 -11.30 -5.57 -9.19
C LYS A 69 -10.73 -5.79 -7.80
N THR A 70 -10.67 -7.04 -7.36
CA THR A 70 -10.03 -7.45 -6.11
C THR A 70 -8.68 -8.09 -6.41
N VAL A 71 -7.66 -7.67 -5.66
CA VAL A 71 -6.34 -8.30 -5.61
C VAL A 71 -6.17 -8.89 -4.21
N SER A 72 -6.41 -10.19 -4.10
CA SER A 72 -6.33 -10.93 -2.83
C SER A 72 -4.89 -11.02 -2.34
N TYR A 73 -4.71 -10.95 -1.03
CA TYR A 73 -3.42 -11.26 -0.39
C TYR A 73 -3.22 -12.77 -0.15
N GLU A 74 -4.23 -13.58 -0.51
CA GLU A 74 -4.26 -15.03 -0.29
C GLU A 74 -4.13 -15.37 1.20
N ASP A 75 -3.11 -16.17 1.56
CA ASP A 75 -2.77 -16.60 2.94
C ASP A 75 -1.80 -15.64 3.66
N LYS A 76 -1.52 -14.48 3.04
CA LYS A 76 -0.55 -13.51 3.58
C LYS A 76 -1.25 -12.39 4.34
N THR A 77 -0.54 -11.85 5.30
CA THR A 77 -0.98 -10.70 6.10
C THR A 77 -0.29 -9.42 5.61
N LEU A 78 -1.05 -8.36 5.47
CA LEU A 78 -0.52 -7.04 5.15
C LEU A 78 0.30 -6.51 6.33
N SER A 79 1.58 -6.25 6.10
CA SER A 79 2.48 -5.63 7.06
C SER A 79 2.62 -4.13 6.83
N ASN A 80 2.77 -3.72 5.57
CA ASN A 80 2.93 -2.33 5.18
C ASN A 80 2.56 -2.13 3.70
N TYR A 81 2.40 -0.87 3.30
CA TYR A 81 2.15 -0.52 1.89
C TYR A 81 2.62 0.90 1.59
N CYS A 82 2.83 1.20 0.33
CA CYS A 82 3.02 2.57 -0.15
C CYS A 82 2.45 2.76 -1.55
N PHE A 83 2.01 3.99 -1.83
CA PHE A 83 1.58 4.42 -3.16
C PHE A 83 2.67 5.24 -3.82
N ASN A 84 2.90 5.01 -5.11
CA ASN A 84 3.77 5.80 -5.95
C ASN A 84 2.94 6.38 -7.11
N THR A 85 2.51 7.62 -6.96
CA THR A 85 1.68 8.31 -7.94
C THR A 85 2.45 8.68 -9.21
N ASP A 86 3.76 8.86 -9.13
CA ASP A 86 4.60 9.22 -10.29
C ASP A 86 4.67 8.09 -11.31
N THR A 87 4.62 6.85 -10.83
CA THR A 87 4.64 5.64 -11.68
C THR A 87 3.29 4.95 -11.76
N SER A 88 2.25 5.50 -11.11
CA SER A 88 0.92 4.90 -11.03
C SER A 88 0.94 3.47 -10.50
N THR A 89 1.79 3.22 -9.47
CA THR A 89 1.95 1.91 -8.84
C THR A 89 1.69 1.97 -7.34
N TYR A 90 1.45 0.81 -6.75
CA TYR A 90 1.44 0.63 -5.31
C TYR A 90 2.20 -0.63 -4.93
N THR A 91 2.90 -0.60 -3.81
CA THR A 91 3.69 -1.73 -3.33
C THR A 91 3.17 -2.18 -1.98
N MET A 92 3.00 -3.48 -1.83
CA MET A 92 2.52 -4.14 -0.63
C MET A 92 3.64 -4.96 -0.02
N ALA A 93 3.80 -4.89 1.29
CA ALA A 93 4.62 -5.81 2.07
C ALA A 93 3.69 -6.85 2.70
N LEU A 94 3.76 -8.07 2.21
CA LEU A 94 2.89 -9.19 2.61
C LEU A 94 3.71 -10.27 3.29
N SER A 95 3.43 -10.59 4.54
CA SER A 95 4.10 -11.64 5.31
C SER A 95 3.30 -12.94 5.35
N ARG A 96 3.97 -14.09 5.30
CA ARG A 96 3.35 -15.41 5.39
C ARG A 96 3.16 -15.91 6.81
N SER A 97 3.93 -15.40 7.74
CA SER A 97 3.90 -15.85 9.13
C SER A 97 3.53 -14.75 10.08
N GLY A 98 2.95 -15.10 11.21
CA GLY A 98 2.52 -14.15 12.23
C GLY A 98 3.68 -13.39 12.91
N ASP A 99 4.94 -13.78 12.68
CA ASP A 99 6.13 -13.08 13.19
C ASP A 99 6.57 -11.90 12.30
N GLY A 100 5.92 -11.71 11.13
CA GLY A 100 6.20 -10.65 10.16
C GLY A 100 7.52 -10.81 9.40
N ARG A 101 8.20 -11.96 9.53
CA ARG A 101 9.37 -12.33 8.71
C ARG A 101 8.92 -13.02 7.43
N SER A 102 9.83 -13.24 6.49
CA SER A 102 9.49 -13.76 5.16
C SER A 102 8.47 -12.90 4.44
N VAL A 103 8.86 -11.66 4.17
CA VAL A 103 8.02 -10.65 3.53
C VAL A 103 8.19 -10.71 2.02
N ALA A 104 7.08 -10.73 1.29
CA ALA A 104 7.03 -10.47 -0.14
C ALA A 104 6.67 -9.01 -0.36
N LEU A 105 7.58 -8.24 -0.96
CA LEU A 105 7.33 -6.88 -1.42
C LEU A 105 6.84 -6.98 -2.87
N ILE A 106 5.55 -6.79 -3.08
CA ILE A 106 4.93 -6.94 -4.41
C ILE A 106 4.48 -5.58 -4.90
N SER A 107 4.99 -5.14 -6.03
CA SER A 107 4.54 -3.93 -6.70
C SER A 107 3.49 -4.26 -7.75
N TYR A 108 2.40 -3.50 -7.74
CA TYR A 108 1.29 -3.62 -8.68
C TYR A 108 1.11 -2.31 -9.44
N ASN A 109 0.68 -2.40 -10.70
CA ASN A 109 0.21 -1.24 -11.45
C ASN A 109 -1.22 -0.83 -11.03
N SER A 110 -1.73 0.24 -11.61
CA SER A 110 -3.10 0.75 -11.34
C SER A 110 -4.22 -0.22 -11.76
N ASN A 111 -3.93 -1.25 -12.55
CA ASN A 111 -4.88 -2.32 -12.88
C ASN A 111 -4.76 -3.53 -11.94
N GLY A 112 -3.89 -3.49 -10.91
CA GLY A 112 -3.66 -4.59 -9.99
C GLY A 112 -2.95 -5.78 -10.63
N GLU A 113 -2.05 -5.54 -11.54
CA GLU A 113 -1.17 -6.54 -12.14
C GLU A 113 0.21 -6.41 -11.51
N ALA A 114 0.73 -7.53 -11.00
CA ALA A 114 2.05 -7.55 -10.39
C ALA A 114 3.14 -7.21 -11.41
N GLN A 115 4.00 -6.27 -11.07
CA GLN A 115 5.10 -5.82 -11.90
C GLN A 115 6.40 -6.53 -11.52
N TYR A 116 6.65 -6.65 -10.23
CA TYR A 116 7.78 -7.38 -9.67
C TYR A 116 7.47 -7.84 -8.24
N THR A 117 8.23 -8.84 -7.77
CA THR A 117 8.16 -9.36 -6.42
C THR A 117 9.57 -9.49 -5.86
N ILE A 118 9.81 -8.94 -4.68
CA ILE A 118 11.06 -9.08 -3.92
C ILE A 118 10.75 -9.88 -2.67
N ASN A 119 11.44 -11.01 -2.47
CA ASN A 119 11.32 -11.79 -1.24
C ASN A 119 12.47 -11.43 -0.30
N THR A 120 12.16 -11.19 0.97
CA THR A 120 13.13 -10.82 1.99
C THR A 120 12.78 -11.45 3.33
N GLU A 121 13.81 -11.75 4.14
CA GLU A 121 13.67 -12.25 5.52
C GLU A 121 13.53 -11.08 6.53
N HIS A 122 13.54 -9.83 6.05
CA HIS A 122 13.44 -8.65 6.89
C HIS A 122 12.00 -8.20 7.02
N LYS A 123 11.65 -7.67 8.20
CA LYS A 123 10.36 -7.05 8.43
C LYS A 123 10.24 -5.74 7.65
N ALA A 124 9.02 -5.34 7.33
CA ALA A 124 8.74 -4.07 6.71
C ALA A 124 7.93 -3.19 7.69
N ASP A 125 8.59 -2.73 8.75
CA ASP A 125 7.98 -1.79 9.72
C ASP A 125 7.61 -0.47 9.04
N SER A 126 8.35 -0.09 8.01
CA SER A 126 8.03 0.99 7.08
C SER A 126 8.55 0.66 5.68
N LEU A 127 7.86 1.15 4.67
CA LEU A 127 8.12 0.88 3.25
C LEU A 127 8.06 2.18 2.46
N SER A 128 9.01 2.37 1.56
CA SER A 128 9.01 3.46 0.59
C SER A 128 9.59 2.99 -0.75
N VAL A 129 9.03 3.49 -1.85
CA VAL A 129 9.46 3.16 -3.20
C VAL A 129 9.69 4.43 -4.00
N TYR A 130 10.84 4.50 -4.68
CA TYR A 130 11.15 5.57 -5.61
C TYR A 130 11.92 5.04 -6.82
N LYS A 131 11.41 5.29 -8.04
CA LYS A 131 12.03 4.92 -9.33
C LYS A 131 12.62 3.50 -9.36
N GLY A 132 11.86 2.52 -8.85
CA GLY A 132 12.27 1.12 -8.86
C GLY A 132 13.21 0.70 -7.73
N THR A 133 13.65 1.63 -6.89
CA THR A 133 14.28 1.30 -5.61
C THR A 133 13.21 1.14 -4.54
N VAL A 134 13.27 0.03 -3.84
CA VAL A 134 12.38 -0.30 -2.73
C VAL A 134 13.19 -0.27 -1.45
N ALA A 135 12.81 0.57 -0.50
CA ALA A 135 13.46 0.63 0.82
C ALA A 135 12.49 0.20 1.90
N ILE A 136 12.96 -0.66 2.80
CA ILE A 136 12.25 -1.05 4.01
C ILE A 136 13.05 -0.69 5.25
N LEU A 137 12.33 -0.44 6.32
CA LEU A 137 12.87 -0.29 7.67
C LEU A 137 12.49 -1.55 8.46
N ASP A 138 13.50 -2.25 9.00
CA ASP A 138 13.34 -3.35 9.95
C ASP A 138 14.00 -2.94 11.27
N GLY A 139 13.21 -2.56 12.24
CA GLY A 139 13.69 -1.98 13.49
C GLY A 139 14.51 -0.70 13.26
N ASN A 140 15.82 -0.81 13.38
CA ASN A 140 16.75 0.31 13.20
C ASN A 140 17.67 0.14 11.98
N VAL A 141 17.36 -0.79 11.09
CA VAL A 141 18.15 -1.05 9.88
C VAL A 141 17.31 -0.77 8.63
N VAL A 142 17.87 -0.02 7.72
CA VAL A 142 17.31 0.22 6.40
C VAL A 142 17.92 -0.77 5.41
N TYR A 143 17.08 -1.42 4.63
CA TYR A 143 17.46 -2.28 3.51
C TYR A 143 16.89 -1.70 2.21
N GLY A 144 17.74 -1.51 1.21
CA GLY A 144 17.35 -1.04 -0.12
C GLY A 144 17.55 -2.12 -1.18
N TYR A 145 16.54 -2.34 -2.00
CA TYR A 145 16.52 -3.34 -3.06
C TYR A 145 16.24 -2.71 -4.42
N ASN A 146 16.75 -3.33 -5.48
CA ASN A 146 16.27 -3.07 -6.83
C ASN A 146 15.03 -3.94 -7.14
N GLN A 147 14.43 -3.74 -8.32
CA GLN A 147 13.23 -4.50 -8.75
C GLN A 147 13.49 -5.99 -8.96
N ASN A 148 14.74 -6.41 -9.17
CA ASN A 148 15.14 -7.81 -9.31
C ASN A 148 15.28 -8.52 -7.95
N GLY A 149 15.22 -7.77 -6.85
CA GLY A 149 15.40 -8.30 -5.50
C GLY A 149 16.85 -8.27 -5.01
N ASP A 150 17.78 -7.68 -5.77
CA ASP A 150 19.15 -7.53 -5.33
C ASP A 150 19.23 -6.49 -4.22
N LEU A 151 19.92 -6.81 -3.14
CA LEU A 151 20.21 -5.87 -2.06
C LEU A 151 21.25 -4.85 -2.53
N LEU A 152 20.83 -3.58 -2.61
CA LEU A 152 21.69 -2.47 -3.03
C LEU A 152 22.50 -1.91 -1.86
N TYR A 153 21.87 -1.80 -0.70
CA TYR A 153 22.49 -1.27 0.52
C TYR A 153 21.76 -1.75 1.77
N SER A 154 22.48 -1.75 2.88
CA SER A 154 21.94 -1.91 4.22
C SER A 154 22.69 -0.96 5.15
N THR A 155 21.98 -0.22 5.98
CA THR A 155 22.58 0.76 6.90
C THR A 155 21.77 0.91 8.18
N ASN A 156 22.47 1.20 9.27
CA ASN A 156 21.82 1.50 10.54
C ASN A 156 21.24 2.92 10.51
N SER A 157 19.98 3.07 10.82
CA SER A 157 19.24 4.34 10.86
C SER A 157 19.20 5.01 12.24
N GLY A 158 19.83 4.38 13.24
CA GLY A 158 19.78 4.85 14.62
C GLY A 158 18.58 4.32 15.41
N THR A 159 18.63 4.53 16.72
CA THR A 159 17.57 4.08 17.63
C THR A 159 16.30 4.91 17.49
N GLY A 160 15.15 4.27 17.62
CA GLY A 160 13.84 4.94 17.60
C GLY A 160 13.32 5.26 16.20
N SER A 161 13.93 4.72 15.14
CA SER A 161 13.44 4.87 13.77
C SER A 161 12.02 4.32 13.61
N LYS A 162 11.14 5.10 12.95
CA LYS A 162 9.71 4.78 12.80
C LYS A 162 9.24 4.76 11.36
N LYS A 163 9.81 5.60 10.51
CA LYS A 163 9.38 5.72 9.13
C LYS A 163 10.55 6.04 8.20
N ILE A 164 10.51 5.44 7.01
CA ILE A 164 11.42 5.75 5.91
C ILE A 164 10.65 6.40 4.76
N VAL A 165 11.25 7.39 4.13
CA VAL A 165 10.76 8.01 2.89
C VAL A 165 11.93 8.19 1.93
N LEU A 166 11.83 7.61 0.74
CA LEU A 166 12.74 7.87 -0.37
C LEU A 166 12.33 9.15 -1.08
N ALA A 167 13.27 10.03 -1.34
CA ALA A 167 13.07 11.28 -2.06
C ALA A 167 13.56 11.21 -3.51
N SER A 168 13.27 12.26 -4.27
CA SER A 168 13.56 12.36 -5.70
C SER A 168 15.06 12.35 -6.06
N ASP A 169 15.91 12.65 -5.11
CA ASP A 169 17.38 12.64 -5.22
C ASP A 169 18.03 11.33 -4.77
N TYR A 170 17.21 10.29 -4.54
CA TYR A 170 17.59 8.99 -3.95
C TYR A 170 18.04 9.06 -2.48
N THR A 171 17.84 10.20 -1.82
CA THR A 171 18.08 10.33 -0.39
C THR A 171 16.96 9.61 0.37
N ALA A 172 17.34 8.89 1.42
CA ALA A 172 16.39 8.30 2.36
C ALA A 172 16.29 9.20 3.60
N TYR A 173 15.07 9.66 3.89
CA TYR A 173 14.76 10.37 5.12
C TYR A 173 14.18 9.40 6.15
N ILE A 174 14.71 9.46 7.37
CA ILE A 174 14.26 8.62 8.48
C ILE A 174 13.60 9.52 9.53
N LEU A 175 12.35 9.23 9.83
CA LEU A 175 11.69 9.80 10.99
C LEU A 175 12.00 8.92 12.21
N SER A 176 12.63 9.52 13.22
CA SER A 176 12.93 8.86 14.49
C SER A 176 12.25 9.58 15.63
N VAL A 177 11.84 8.83 16.63
CA VAL A 177 11.35 9.39 17.91
C VAL A 177 12.50 9.29 18.90
N ASN A 178 13.10 10.44 19.20
CA ASN A 178 14.05 10.55 20.31
C ASN A 178 13.23 10.60 21.60
N GLN A 179 13.46 9.66 22.50
CA GLN A 179 13.03 9.84 23.89
C GLN A 179 13.90 10.94 24.49
N ILE A 180 13.27 12.02 24.91
CA ILE A 180 13.90 13.10 25.69
C ILE A 180 14.05 12.60 27.11
#